data_169d7e1b1b8a5fe838b008fea25c575f
#
_entry.id   169d7e1b1b8a5fe838b008fea25c575f
#
_cell.length_a   1.000
_cell.length_b   1.000
_cell.length_c   1.000
_cell.angle_alpha   90.00
_cell.angle_beta   90.00
_cell.angle_gamma   90.00
#
_symmetry.space_group_name_H-M   'P 1'
#
loop_
_entity.id
_entity.type
_entity.pdbx_description
1 polymer ?
#
loop_
_entity_poly.entity_id
_entity_poly.type
_entity_poly.pdbx_seq_one_letter_code
_entity_poly.pdbx_strand_id
1 'polypeptide(L)'
;MGQYDLHSLILACDFRVADVERMWKWLKKRRDDLQSIGAHHLVVYESIWEPNRVLVTIGIRNAKSIREVLLSSAVFEWFNVAGVDDIPPIFGGEVVEKIDLYPPSPADHVGRVVVGVMSSVEDVSALMVKIHDGVERFKRGGVRKIWVYRALDDGHEVMILQEIEDETAARHWIDHPDAAAEWMSNVGMGAYPTHFIGRFAHLMTIDEQG
;
A
#
# COMPACT_ATOMS: atom_id res chain seq x y z
N MET A 1 -26.67 2.34 -0.47
CA MET A 1 -25.50 2.01 0.37
C MET A 1 -24.44 1.58 -0.59
N GLY A 2 -23.46 2.45 -0.81
CA GLY A 2 -22.51 2.35 -1.92
C GLY A 2 -21.41 1.36 -1.63
N GLN A 3 -20.87 0.80 -2.69
CA GLN A 3 -19.74 -0.11 -2.79
C GLN A 3 -18.41 0.46 -2.19
N TYR A 4 -18.44 1.58 -1.49
CA TYR A 4 -17.30 2.32 -0.96
C TYR A 4 -16.85 1.89 0.45
N ASP A 5 -17.67 1.16 1.20
CA ASP A 5 -17.36 0.79 2.60
C ASP A 5 -16.44 -0.43 2.75
N LEU A 6 -16.19 -1.20 1.68
CA LEU A 6 -15.43 -2.45 1.76
C LEU A 6 -13.89 -2.27 1.73
N HIS A 7 -13.38 -1.06 1.42
CA HIS A 7 -11.94 -0.83 1.24
C HIS A 7 -11.42 0.35 2.07
N SER A 8 -12.04 0.61 3.20
CA SER A 8 -11.71 1.78 4.02
C SER A 8 -10.48 1.60 4.92
N LEU A 9 -10.12 0.36 5.23
CA LEU A 9 -9.03 0.06 6.16
C LEU A 9 -7.99 -0.84 5.53
N ILE A 10 -6.72 -0.58 5.84
CA ILE A 10 -5.57 -1.31 5.31
C ILE A 10 -4.58 -1.65 6.41
N LEU A 11 -3.99 -2.84 6.30
CA LEU A 11 -2.68 -3.17 6.85
C LEU A 11 -1.69 -3.22 5.71
N ALA A 12 -0.53 -2.59 5.86
CA ALA A 12 0.53 -2.64 4.87
C ALA A 12 1.87 -2.91 5.55
N CYS A 13 2.67 -3.74 4.92
CA CYS A 13 3.96 -4.14 5.43
C CYS A 13 4.96 -4.31 4.29
N ASP A 14 6.11 -3.64 4.39
CA ASP A 14 7.22 -3.70 3.45
C ASP A 14 8.38 -4.45 4.10
N PHE A 15 8.78 -5.58 3.52
CA PHE A 15 9.81 -6.45 4.09
C PHE A 15 10.50 -7.31 3.05
N ARG A 16 11.60 -7.97 3.46
CA ARG A 16 12.32 -8.94 2.64
C ARG A 16 11.95 -10.36 3.04
N VAL A 17 11.85 -11.23 2.06
CA VAL A 17 11.60 -12.66 2.23
C VAL A 17 12.69 -13.46 1.52
N ALA A 18 12.90 -14.69 1.94
CA ALA A 18 13.85 -15.58 1.26
C ALA A 18 13.34 -16.01 -0.13
N ASP A 19 12.01 -16.14 -0.30
CA ASP A 19 11.37 -16.63 -1.52
C ASP A 19 9.90 -16.16 -1.55
N VAL A 20 9.56 -15.33 -2.53
CA VAL A 20 8.22 -14.74 -2.69
C VAL A 20 7.16 -15.80 -2.97
N GLU A 21 7.47 -16.79 -3.83
CA GLU A 21 6.54 -17.86 -4.16
C GLU A 21 6.27 -18.79 -2.97
N ARG A 22 7.28 -19.05 -2.16
CA ARG A 22 7.12 -19.81 -0.92
C ARG A 22 6.25 -19.06 0.08
N MET A 23 6.49 -17.77 0.27
CA MET A 23 5.65 -16.89 1.10
C MET A 23 4.20 -16.88 0.59
N TRP A 24 3.99 -16.73 -0.72
CA TRP A 24 2.66 -16.75 -1.32
C TRP A 24 1.90 -18.06 -1.09
N LYS A 25 2.58 -19.20 -1.28
CA LYS A 25 2.00 -20.52 -0.99
C LYS A 25 1.62 -20.68 0.47
N TRP A 26 2.40 -20.10 1.36
CA TRP A 26 2.11 -20.11 2.80
C TRP A 26 0.92 -19.19 3.13
N LEU A 27 0.86 -17.97 2.60
CA LEU A 27 -0.27 -17.04 2.79
C LEU A 27 -1.59 -17.66 2.33
N LYS A 28 -1.59 -18.37 1.21
CA LYS A 28 -2.79 -19.09 0.74
C LYS A 28 -3.31 -20.13 1.73
N LYS A 29 -2.43 -20.81 2.46
CA LYS A 29 -2.81 -21.78 3.49
C LYS A 29 -3.37 -21.13 4.75
N ARG A 30 -3.15 -19.83 4.94
CA ARG A 30 -3.61 -19.04 6.08
C ARG A 30 -4.83 -18.17 5.76
N ARG A 31 -5.55 -18.53 4.70
CA ARG A 31 -6.76 -17.80 4.28
C ARG A 31 -7.78 -17.69 5.41
N ASP A 32 -8.02 -18.77 6.15
CA ASP A 32 -8.99 -18.81 7.25
C ASP A 32 -8.54 -17.90 8.42
N ASP A 33 -7.25 -17.88 8.73
CA ASP A 33 -6.68 -16.98 9.73
C ASP A 33 -6.86 -15.50 9.31
N LEU A 34 -6.59 -15.20 8.04
CA LEU A 34 -6.82 -13.86 7.47
C LEU A 34 -8.31 -13.47 7.52
N GLN A 35 -9.19 -14.41 7.20
CA GLN A 35 -10.64 -14.20 7.31
C GLN A 35 -11.06 -13.90 8.75
N SER A 36 -10.50 -14.61 9.74
CA SER A 36 -10.82 -14.43 11.16
C SER A 36 -10.49 -13.04 11.68
N ILE A 37 -9.52 -12.35 11.09
CA ILE A 37 -9.17 -10.96 11.40
C ILE A 37 -9.95 -9.94 10.59
N GLY A 38 -10.92 -10.38 9.79
CA GLY A 38 -11.76 -9.51 8.96
C GLY A 38 -11.11 -9.06 7.67
N ALA A 39 -10.07 -9.75 7.21
CA ALA A 39 -9.48 -9.48 5.89
C ALA A 39 -10.48 -9.86 4.78
N HIS A 40 -10.56 -9.04 3.74
CA HIS A 40 -11.40 -9.29 2.56
C HIS A 40 -10.59 -9.42 1.27
N HIS A 41 -9.37 -8.91 1.25
CA HIS A 41 -8.40 -9.16 0.19
C HIS A 41 -6.97 -9.01 0.71
N LEU A 42 -6.04 -9.62 0.00
CA LEU A 42 -4.60 -9.46 0.21
C LEU A 42 -3.93 -9.29 -1.14
N VAL A 43 -3.06 -8.29 -1.26
CA VAL A 43 -2.26 -8.04 -2.46
C VAL A 43 -0.79 -8.10 -2.10
N VAL A 44 -0.01 -8.74 -2.96
CA VAL A 44 1.46 -8.77 -2.88
C VAL A 44 2.02 -8.03 -4.09
N TYR A 45 2.88 -7.07 -3.82
CA TYR A 45 3.71 -6.40 -4.81
C TYR A 45 5.16 -6.82 -4.61
N GLU A 46 5.86 -7.12 -5.70
CA GLU A 46 7.28 -7.48 -5.67
C GLU A 46 8.12 -6.30 -6.16
N SER A 47 9.14 -5.93 -5.40
CA SER A 47 10.01 -4.81 -5.74
C SER A 47 10.67 -5.03 -7.11
N ILE A 48 10.67 -3.99 -7.94
CA ILE A 48 11.36 -4.00 -9.24
C ILE A 48 12.86 -3.66 -9.12
N TRP A 49 13.31 -3.22 -7.93
CA TRP A 49 14.70 -2.81 -7.72
C TRP A 49 15.44 -3.68 -6.72
N GLU A 50 14.73 -4.22 -5.76
CA GLU A 50 15.34 -4.97 -4.67
C GLU A 50 14.82 -6.41 -4.68
N PRO A 51 15.65 -7.38 -5.06
CA PRO A 51 15.24 -8.78 -5.07
C PRO A 51 14.66 -9.21 -3.72
N ASN A 52 13.56 -9.96 -3.77
CA ASN A 52 12.90 -10.53 -2.59
C ASN A 52 12.33 -9.50 -1.59
N ARG A 53 12.29 -8.21 -1.93
CA ARG A 53 11.54 -7.22 -1.16
C ARG A 53 10.10 -7.15 -1.67
N VAL A 54 9.16 -7.19 -0.76
CA VAL A 54 7.73 -7.21 -1.05
C VAL A 54 6.99 -6.17 -0.22
N LEU A 55 5.94 -5.59 -0.81
CA LEU A 55 4.90 -4.86 -0.10
C LEU A 55 3.66 -5.75 -0.08
N VAL A 56 3.22 -6.12 1.10
CA VAL A 56 1.96 -6.84 1.31
C VAL A 56 0.93 -5.86 1.85
N THR A 57 -0.22 -5.79 1.20
CA THR A 57 -1.36 -4.99 1.67
C THR A 57 -2.55 -5.90 1.92
N ILE A 58 -3.25 -5.66 3.04
CA ILE A 58 -4.41 -6.45 3.45
C ILE A 58 -5.55 -5.47 3.71
N GLY A 59 -6.63 -5.57 2.94
CA GLY A 59 -7.87 -4.84 3.21
C GLY A 59 -8.62 -5.46 4.37
N ILE A 60 -8.94 -4.66 5.39
CA ILE A 60 -9.60 -5.09 6.63
C ILE A 60 -10.96 -4.40 6.74
N ARG A 61 -11.99 -5.12 7.24
CA ARG A 61 -13.34 -4.58 7.39
C ARG A 61 -13.55 -3.77 8.67
N ASN A 62 -12.72 -3.97 9.69
CA ASN A 62 -12.96 -3.43 11.02
C ASN A 62 -11.67 -2.90 11.67
N ALA A 63 -11.68 -1.63 12.09
CA ALA A 63 -10.53 -0.99 12.74
C ALA A 63 -10.13 -1.65 14.08
N LYS A 64 -11.07 -2.24 14.81
CA LYS A 64 -10.77 -3.00 16.03
C LYS A 64 -9.90 -4.21 15.71
N SER A 65 -10.20 -4.91 14.60
CA SER A 65 -9.41 -6.06 14.15
C SER A 65 -7.96 -5.66 13.82
N ILE A 66 -7.71 -4.49 13.25
CA ILE A 66 -6.34 -4.00 12.99
C ILE A 66 -5.55 -3.92 14.29
N ARG A 67 -6.10 -3.29 15.31
CA ARG A 67 -5.41 -3.16 16.62
C ARG A 67 -5.18 -4.52 17.29
N GLU A 68 -6.16 -5.41 17.23
CA GLU A 68 -6.04 -6.77 17.77
C GLU A 68 -4.97 -7.57 17.02
N VAL A 69 -4.89 -7.43 15.70
CA VAL A 69 -3.87 -8.07 14.87
C VAL A 69 -2.48 -7.56 15.23
N LEU A 70 -2.29 -6.25 15.28
CA LEU A 70 -0.99 -5.63 15.58
C LEU A 70 -0.46 -6.00 16.98
N LEU A 71 -1.35 -6.32 17.92
CA LEU A 71 -1.00 -6.71 19.28
C LEU A 71 -0.92 -8.24 19.46
N SER A 72 -1.25 -9.03 18.42
CA SER A 72 -1.29 -10.48 18.53
C SER A 72 0.07 -11.14 18.30
N SER A 73 0.35 -12.20 19.07
CA SER A 73 1.52 -13.04 18.83
C SER A 73 1.50 -13.73 17.45
N ALA A 74 0.32 -13.89 16.85
CA ALA A 74 0.16 -14.51 15.55
C ALA A 74 0.89 -13.75 14.43
N VAL A 75 0.93 -12.41 14.51
CA VAL A 75 1.68 -11.59 13.55
C VAL A 75 3.18 -11.89 13.62
N PHE A 76 3.73 -12.03 14.81
CA PHE A 76 5.13 -12.38 15.00
C PHE A 76 5.45 -13.79 14.47
N GLU A 77 4.55 -14.74 14.70
CA GLU A 77 4.70 -16.10 14.16
C GLU A 77 4.64 -16.09 12.62
N TRP A 78 3.82 -15.24 12.02
CA TRP A 78 3.75 -15.11 10.57
C TRP A 78 5.08 -14.66 9.96
N PHE A 79 5.73 -13.67 10.53
CA PHE A 79 7.03 -13.19 10.05
C PHE A 79 8.13 -14.24 10.24
N ASN A 80 8.18 -14.92 11.37
CA ASN A 80 9.12 -16.02 11.62
C ASN A 80 8.99 -17.14 10.58
N VAL A 81 7.77 -17.57 10.27
CA VAL A 81 7.52 -18.63 9.28
C VAL A 81 7.79 -18.15 7.85
N ALA A 82 7.57 -16.89 7.56
CA ALA A 82 7.91 -16.28 6.27
C ALA A 82 9.42 -16.14 6.07
N GLY A 83 10.23 -16.36 7.12
CA GLY A 83 11.69 -16.20 7.07
C GLY A 83 12.11 -14.74 7.04
N VAL A 84 11.38 -13.89 7.76
CA VAL A 84 11.69 -12.48 7.94
C VAL A 84 12.55 -12.36 9.19
N ASP A 85 13.78 -11.91 9.02
CA ASP A 85 14.76 -11.85 10.11
C ASP A 85 14.41 -10.78 11.15
N ASP A 86 13.92 -9.62 10.70
CA ASP A 86 13.48 -8.52 11.55
C ASP A 86 12.00 -8.24 11.34
N ILE A 87 11.24 -8.03 12.41
CA ILE A 87 9.83 -7.68 12.33
C ILE A 87 9.73 -6.29 11.69
N PRO A 88 9.14 -6.20 10.49
CA PRO A 88 9.06 -4.94 9.79
C PRO A 88 8.00 -4.03 10.44
N PRO A 89 8.10 -2.72 10.26
CA PRO A 89 7.02 -1.82 10.63
C PRO A 89 5.75 -2.19 9.86
N ILE A 90 4.61 -2.18 10.56
CA ILE A 90 3.30 -2.46 9.97
C ILE A 90 2.51 -1.16 10.04
N PHE A 91 2.13 -0.64 8.88
CA PHE A 91 1.21 0.47 8.78
C PHE A 91 -0.23 -0.04 8.88
N GLY A 92 -0.99 0.48 9.82
CA GLY A 92 -2.43 0.25 9.94
C GLY A 92 -3.18 1.56 9.77
N GLY A 93 -3.99 1.69 8.73
CA GLY A 93 -4.61 2.98 8.42
C GLY A 93 -6.01 2.89 7.83
N GLU A 94 -6.67 4.04 7.80
CA GLU A 94 -7.95 4.25 7.12
C GLU A 94 -7.77 5.08 5.85
N VAL A 95 -8.58 4.82 4.84
CA VAL A 95 -8.57 5.60 3.62
C VAL A 95 -9.08 7.02 3.90
N VAL A 96 -8.28 8.02 3.55
CA VAL A 96 -8.69 9.43 3.51
C VAL A 96 -9.40 9.71 2.20
N GLU A 97 -8.77 9.28 1.10
CA GLU A 97 -9.34 9.46 -0.23
C GLU A 97 -8.75 8.47 -1.24
N LYS A 98 -9.58 8.17 -2.25
CA LYS A 98 -9.21 7.42 -3.45
C LYS A 98 -9.49 8.28 -4.67
N ILE A 99 -8.47 8.52 -5.48
CA ILE A 99 -8.54 9.35 -6.67
C ILE A 99 -8.27 8.49 -7.90
N ASP A 100 -9.30 8.27 -8.72
CA ASP A 100 -9.17 7.63 -10.01
C ASP A 100 -8.91 8.70 -11.08
N LEU A 101 -7.70 8.74 -11.63
CA LEU A 101 -7.28 9.75 -12.61
C LEU A 101 -7.74 9.44 -14.04
N TYR A 102 -8.08 8.18 -14.29
CA TYR A 102 -8.60 7.69 -15.57
C TYR A 102 -9.80 6.77 -15.33
N PRO A 103 -10.70 6.64 -16.30
CA PRO A 103 -11.79 5.67 -16.22
C PRO A 103 -11.28 4.25 -15.98
N PRO A 104 -11.98 3.45 -15.18
CA PRO A 104 -11.61 2.05 -14.95
C PRO A 104 -11.55 1.27 -16.27
N SER A 105 -10.54 0.44 -16.43
CA SER A 105 -10.39 -0.46 -17.58
C SER A 105 -10.41 -1.92 -17.13
N PRO A 106 -11.00 -2.84 -17.89
CA PRO A 106 -10.97 -4.27 -17.58
C PRO A 106 -9.57 -4.87 -17.49
N ALA A 107 -8.57 -4.23 -18.11
CA ALA A 107 -7.17 -4.64 -18.07
C ALA A 107 -6.39 -4.08 -16.86
N ASP A 108 -7.08 -3.55 -15.87
CA ASP A 108 -6.55 -2.63 -14.88
C ASP A 108 -5.51 -3.17 -13.89
N HIS A 109 -5.16 -4.46 -13.92
CA HIS A 109 -4.23 -5.02 -12.92
C HIS A 109 -2.97 -5.68 -13.49
N VAL A 110 -2.90 -5.92 -14.79
CA VAL A 110 -1.77 -6.63 -15.40
C VAL A 110 -0.72 -5.63 -15.88
N GLY A 111 0.50 -5.76 -15.37
CA GLY A 111 1.66 -4.96 -15.80
C GLY A 111 1.85 -3.63 -15.07
N ARG A 112 0.99 -3.30 -14.10
CA ARG A 112 1.07 -2.05 -13.34
C ARG A 112 2.10 -2.09 -12.24
N VAL A 113 2.68 -0.94 -12.00
CA VAL A 113 3.62 -0.69 -10.93
C VAL A 113 2.93 0.13 -9.84
N VAL A 114 3.17 -0.22 -8.60
CA VAL A 114 2.76 0.59 -7.46
C VAL A 114 3.98 1.33 -6.91
N VAL A 115 3.78 2.60 -6.58
CA VAL A 115 4.70 3.38 -5.75
C VAL A 115 4.02 3.62 -4.42
N GLY A 116 4.58 3.07 -3.36
CA GLY A 116 4.15 3.29 -1.98
C GLY A 116 5.09 4.26 -1.28
N VAL A 117 4.53 5.27 -0.64
CA VAL A 117 5.29 6.25 0.16
C VAL A 117 4.68 6.29 1.55
N MET A 118 5.50 6.09 2.58
CA MET A 118 5.12 6.30 3.97
C MET A 118 5.89 7.52 4.52
N SER A 119 5.17 8.43 5.15
CA SER A 119 5.75 9.66 5.67
C SER A 119 4.88 10.29 6.75
N SER A 120 5.51 11.06 7.63
CA SER A 120 4.78 11.98 8.49
C SER A 120 4.51 13.29 7.74
N VAL A 121 3.34 13.88 7.99
CA VAL A 121 2.90 15.15 7.43
C VAL A 121 2.40 16.06 8.56
N GLU A 122 2.52 17.36 8.39
CA GLU A 122 2.04 18.32 9.39
C GLU A 122 0.50 18.36 9.44
N ASP A 123 -0.15 18.29 8.28
CA ASP A 123 -1.62 18.33 8.13
C ASP A 123 -2.07 17.53 6.92
N VAL A 124 -2.87 16.50 7.17
CA VAL A 124 -3.42 15.64 6.11
C VAL A 124 -4.36 16.42 5.18
N SER A 125 -5.12 17.40 5.70
CA SER A 125 -6.02 18.21 4.87
C SER A 125 -5.23 19.10 3.90
N ALA A 126 -4.12 19.69 4.36
CA ALA A 126 -3.22 20.45 3.50
C ALA A 126 -2.54 19.57 2.45
N LEU A 127 -2.16 18.35 2.80
CA LEU A 127 -1.67 17.34 1.86
C LEU A 127 -2.71 17.07 0.77
N MET A 128 -3.98 16.84 1.14
CA MET A 128 -5.05 16.55 0.17
C MET A 128 -5.25 17.69 -0.82
N VAL A 129 -5.28 18.94 -0.36
CA VAL A 129 -5.37 20.12 -1.25
C VAL A 129 -4.25 20.08 -2.29
N LYS A 130 -3.01 19.81 -1.87
CA LYS A 130 -1.85 19.78 -2.77
C LYS A 130 -1.87 18.57 -3.72
N ILE A 131 -2.41 17.42 -3.29
CA ILE A 131 -2.64 16.28 -4.18
C ILE A 131 -3.62 16.67 -5.28
N HIS A 132 -4.74 17.30 -4.94
CA HIS A 132 -5.72 17.78 -5.91
C HIS A 132 -5.15 18.82 -6.87
N ASP A 133 -4.39 19.77 -6.38
CA ASP A 133 -3.71 20.78 -7.22
C ASP A 133 -2.69 20.13 -8.17
N GLY A 134 -2.10 18.99 -7.76
CA GLY A 134 -1.10 18.24 -8.52
C GLY A 134 -1.65 17.22 -9.52
N VAL A 135 -2.97 17.02 -9.65
CA VAL A 135 -3.60 15.96 -10.44
C VAL A 135 -3.09 15.88 -11.89
N GLU A 136 -2.98 17.02 -12.57
CA GLU A 136 -2.48 17.04 -13.96
C GLU A 136 -0.99 16.67 -14.07
N ARG A 137 -0.22 16.87 -13.01
CA ARG A 137 1.18 16.43 -12.94
C ARG A 137 1.25 14.91 -12.73
N PHE A 138 0.43 14.36 -11.85
CA PHE A 138 0.33 12.91 -11.66
C PHE A 138 -0.07 12.21 -12.96
N LYS A 139 -1.06 12.71 -13.68
CA LYS A 139 -1.46 12.18 -15.00
C LYS A 139 -0.30 12.17 -15.99
N ARG A 140 0.44 13.27 -16.10
CA ARG A 140 1.62 13.36 -16.99
C ARG A 140 2.73 12.38 -16.60
N GLY A 141 2.85 12.05 -15.31
CA GLY A 141 3.77 11.04 -14.78
C GLY A 141 3.29 9.60 -14.96
N GLY A 142 2.15 9.37 -15.63
CA GLY A 142 1.59 8.03 -15.85
C GLY A 142 0.86 7.47 -14.63
N VAL A 143 0.59 8.29 -13.60
CA VAL A 143 -0.19 7.85 -12.44
C VAL A 143 -1.65 7.69 -12.84
N ARG A 144 -2.26 6.58 -12.49
CA ARG A 144 -3.64 6.24 -12.84
C ARG A 144 -4.60 6.31 -11.66
N LYS A 145 -4.09 5.93 -10.47
CA LYS A 145 -4.86 5.96 -9.22
C LYS A 145 -3.96 6.39 -8.08
N ILE A 146 -4.55 7.06 -7.11
CA ILE A 146 -3.89 7.43 -5.87
C ILE A 146 -4.82 7.00 -4.72
N TRP A 147 -4.26 6.31 -3.74
CA TRP A 147 -4.91 6.08 -2.45
C TRP A 147 -4.11 6.80 -1.38
N VAL A 148 -4.78 7.56 -0.56
CA VAL A 148 -4.20 8.19 0.62
C VAL A 148 -4.82 7.56 1.85
N TYR A 149 -3.97 7.05 2.72
CA TYR A 149 -4.35 6.45 4.00
C TYR A 149 -3.73 7.26 5.12
N ARG A 150 -4.46 7.40 6.22
CA ARG A 150 -3.97 7.98 7.47
C ARG A 150 -3.85 6.86 8.50
N ALA A 151 -2.75 6.84 9.27
CA ALA A 151 -2.55 5.86 10.32
C ALA A 151 -3.62 5.98 11.42
N LEU A 152 -3.99 4.83 12.01
CA LEU A 152 -5.01 4.77 13.07
C LEU A 152 -4.49 5.22 14.43
N ASP A 153 -3.19 5.17 14.63
CA ASP A 153 -2.49 5.49 15.89
C ASP A 153 -1.75 6.82 15.85
N ASP A 154 -1.41 7.31 14.67
CA ASP A 154 -0.82 8.64 14.45
C ASP A 154 -1.51 9.39 13.31
N GLY A 155 -2.29 10.40 13.64
CA GLY A 155 -3.00 11.23 12.66
C GLY A 155 -2.10 12.03 11.71
N HIS A 156 -0.79 12.10 11.97
CA HIS A 156 0.21 12.75 11.13
C HIS A 156 0.94 11.77 10.21
N GLU A 157 0.84 10.48 10.44
CA GLU A 157 1.44 9.48 9.57
C GLU A 157 0.49 9.11 8.44
N VAL A 158 1.01 9.12 7.21
CA VAL A 158 0.26 8.78 6.00
C VAL A 158 0.99 7.75 5.16
N MET A 159 0.22 6.92 4.47
CA MET A 159 0.69 6.10 3.37
C MET A 159 -0.03 6.52 2.09
N ILE A 160 0.74 6.80 1.05
CA ILE A 160 0.23 7.11 -0.28
C ILE A 160 0.62 5.96 -1.20
N LEU A 161 -0.37 5.30 -1.80
CA LEU A 161 -0.16 4.32 -2.87
C LEU A 161 -0.54 4.95 -4.19
N GLN A 162 0.36 4.88 -5.16
CA GLN A 162 0.16 5.37 -6.52
C GLN A 162 0.27 4.19 -7.49
N GLU A 163 -0.78 3.93 -8.24
CA GLU A 163 -0.74 2.98 -9.35
C GLU A 163 -0.27 3.70 -10.60
N ILE A 164 0.83 3.26 -11.18
CA ILE A 164 1.46 3.83 -12.36
C ILE A 164 1.31 2.87 -13.54
N GLU A 165 1.22 3.39 -14.74
CA GLU A 165 0.88 2.65 -15.94
C GLU A 165 1.82 1.49 -16.23
N ASP A 166 3.14 1.73 -16.11
CA ASP A 166 4.17 0.71 -16.31
C ASP A 166 5.49 1.07 -15.59
N GLU A 167 6.46 0.18 -15.70
CA GLU A 167 7.78 0.34 -15.07
C GLU A 167 8.57 1.52 -15.66
N THR A 168 8.41 1.81 -16.95
CA THR A 168 9.11 2.92 -17.60
C THR A 168 8.60 4.26 -17.05
N ALA A 169 7.29 4.41 -16.95
CA ALA A 169 6.66 5.58 -16.33
C ALA A 169 7.04 5.72 -14.85
N ALA A 170 7.09 4.61 -14.11
CA ALA A 170 7.50 4.61 -12.70
C ALA A 170 8.96 5.03 -12.53
N ARG A 171 9.87 4.52 -13.36
CA ARG A 171 11.29 4.94 -13.38
C ARG A 171 11.40 6.43 -13.69
N HIS A 172 10.73 6.89 -14.74
CA HIS A 172 10.74 8.31 -15.11
C HIS A 172 10.21 9.21 -13.99
N TRP A 173 9.14 8.80 -13.31
CA TRP A 173 8.57 9.52 -12.17
C TRP A 173 9.56 9.70 -11.01
N ILE A 174 10.40 8.69 -10.78
CA ILE A 174 11.34 8.65 -9.67
C ILE A 174 12.69 9.27 -10.04
N ASP A 175 13.16 9.07 -11.28
CA ASP A 175 14.43 9.59 -11.78
C ASP A 175 14.42 11.13 -11.97
N HIS A 176 13.25 11.78 -11.78
CA HIS A 176 13.14 13.24 -11.70
C HIS A 176 12.97 13.67 -10.22
N PRO A 177 14.01 13.46 -9.39
CA PRO A 177 13.94 13.70 -7.95
C PRO A 177 13.60 15.14 -7.63
N ASP A 178 14.01 16.10 -8.45
CA ASP A 178 13.74 17.52 -8.22
C ASP A 178 12.23 17.81 -8.22
N ALA A 179 11.50 17.21 -9.14
CA ALA A 179 10.06 17.39 -9.23
C ALA A 179 9.30 16.67 -8.10
N ALA A 180 9.74 15.47 -7.74
CA ALA A 180 9.15 14.70 -6.63
C ALA A 180 9.58 15.27 -5.27
N ALA A 181 10.86 15.63 -5.10
CA ALA A 181 11.38 16.22 -3.88
C ALA A 181 10.80 17.62 -3.62
N GLU A 182 10.68 18.47 -4.66
CA GLU A 182 10.02 19.75 -4.55
C GLU A 182 8.54 19.58 -4.14
N TRP A 183 7.84 18.63 -4.76
CA TRP A 183 6.47 18.33 -4.38
C TRP A 183 6.38 17.82 -2.94
N MET A 184 7.21 16.85 -2.55
CA MET A 184 7.25 16.29 -1.21
C MET A 184 7.57 17.36 -0.16
N SER A 185 8.56 18.23 -0.40
CA SER A 185 8.89 19.32 0.49
C SER A 185 7.74 20.35 0.61
N ASN A 186 7.07 20.63 -0.51
CA ASN A 186 5.93 21.55 -0.54
C ASN A 186 4.69 21.01 0.17
N VAL A 187 4.56 19.69 0.33
CA VAL A 187 3.46 19.07 1.09
C VAL A 187 3.79 18.81 2.56
N GLY A 188 4.97 19.25 3.03
CA GLY A 188 5.43 19.02 4.40
C GLY A 188 5.89 17.60 4.68
N MET A 189 6.15 16.80 3.65
CA MET A 189 6.80 15.50 3.79
C MET A 189 8.29 15.69 4.09
N GLY A 190 8.85 14.81 4.91
CA GLY A 190 10.28 14.76 5.16
C GLY A 190 11.09 14.61 3.87
N ALA A 191 12.34 15.08 3.88
CA ALA A 191 13.19 15.15 2.69
C ALA A 191 13.44 13.80 1.99
N TYR A 192 13.27 12.68 2.70
CA TYR A 192 13.50 11.32 2.18
C TYR A 192 12.47 10.34 2.79
N PRO A 193 11.21 10.36 2.36
CA PRO A 193 10.21 9.40 2.82
C PRO A 193 10.61 7.99 2.39
N THR A 194 10.31 7.01 3.23
CA THR A 194 10.46 5.61 2.85
C THR A 194 9.54 5.31 1.66
N HIS A 195 10.10 4.77 0.60
CA HIS A 195 9.33 4.42 -0.59
C HIS A 195 9.55 2.96 -1.01
N PHE A 196 8.50 2.38 -1.56
CA PHE A 196 8.49 1.07 -2.18
C PHE A 196 8.04 1.20 -3.64
N ILE A 197 8.70 0.48 -4.53
CA ILE A 197 8.32 0.42 -5.93
C ILE A 197 8.29 -1.03 -6.36
N GLY A 198 7.13 -1.48 -6.78
CA GLY A 198 6.96 -2.87 -7.15
C GLY A 198 5.86 -3.09 -8.17
N ARG A 199 5.94 -4.24 -8.82
CA ARG A 199 4.91 -4.74 -9.71
C ARG A 199 3.91 -5.58 -8.93
N PHE A 200 2.68 -5.58 -9.38
CA PHE A 200 1.68 -6.52 -8.91
C PHE A 200 2.15 -7.96 -9.15
N ALA A 201 2.17 -8.77 -8.10
CA ALA A 201 2.55 -10.18 -8.16
C ALA A 201 1.35 -11.10 -7.91
N HIS A 202 0.65 -10.91 -6.79
CA HIS A 202 -0.42 -11.80 -6.38
C HIS A 202 -1.61 -11.06 -5.77
N LEU A 203 -2.80 -11.62 -5.96
CA LEU A 203 -4.06 -11.19 -5.31
C LEU A 203 -4.76 -12.41 -4.72
N MET A 204 -5.24 -12.28 -3.51
CA MET A 204 -6.16 -13.22 -2.88
C MET A 204 -7.41 -12.48 -2.43
N THR A 205 -8.55 -12.87 -2.96
CA THR A 205 -9.86 -12.44 -2.45
C THR A 205 -10.29 -13.40 -1.35
N ILE A 206 -10.70 -12.84 -0.22
CA ILE A 206 -11.13 -13.59 0.97
C ILE A 206 -12.62 -13.31 1.15
N ASP A 207 -13.46 -14.24 0.64
CA ASP A 207 -14.92 -14.10 0.75
C ASP A 207 -15.39 -14.48 2.16
N GLU A 208 -16.44 -13.84 2.65
CA GLU A 208 -17.22 -14.38 3.76
C GLU A 208 -17.89 -15.67 3.27
N GLN A 209 -17.66 -16.77 3.99
CA GLN A 209 -18.57 -17.91 3.84
C GLN A 209 -19.93 -17.45 4.38
N GLY A 210 -20.93 -17.34 3.46
CA GLY A 210 -22.29 -16.99 3.79
C GLY A 210 -22.98 -18.02 4.69
#